data_86d89b2afd082a3893ef17bbd414ddca
#
_entry.id   86d89b2afd082a3893ef17bbd414ddca
#
_cell.length_a   1.000
_cell.length_b   1.000
_cell.length_c   1.000
_cell.angle_alpha   90.00
_cell.angle_beta   90.00
_cell.angle_gamma   90.00
#
_symmetry.space_group_name_H-M   'P 1'
#
loop_
_entity.id
_entity.type
_entity.pdbx_description
1 polymer ?
#
loop_
_entity_poly.entity_id
_entity_poly.type
_entity_poly.pdbx_seq_one_letter_code
_entity_poly.pdbx_strand_id
1 'polypeptide(L)'
;AQAAKESATLIETSVKAVEKGMVIAGQTASQLQEVAENSQIITKEVTNIAETLETQTTEIQQINDGIEQINDVVQTNSATSEECAAASQEMSSEAENLREMIQKFKVAENRN
;
A
#
# COMPACT_ATOMS: atom_id res chain seq x y z
N ALA A 1 -4.87 -73.86 -35.59
CA ALA A 1 -5.85 -73.75 -34.60
C ALA A 1 -5.32 -73.04 -33.31
N GLN A 2 -4.33 -73.58 -32.62
CA GLN A 2 -3.81 -72.93 -31.38
C GLN A 2 -3.10 -71.58 -31.68
N ALA A 3 -2.23 -71.53 -32.71
CA ALA A 3 -1.52 -70.31 -33.13
C ALA A 3 -2.48 -69.18 -33.63
N ALA A 4 -3.57 -69.57 -34.29
CA ALA A 4 -4.60 -68.59 -34.74
C ALA A 4 -5.33 -67.99 -33.54
N LYS A 5 -5.63 -68.79 -32.51
CA LYS A 5 -6.33 -68.32 -31.31
C LYS A 5 -5.42 -67.39 -30.48
N GLU A 6 -4.14 -67.71 -30.36
CA GLU A 6 -3.13 -66.85 -29.68
C GLU A 6 -2.95 -65.54 -30.40
N SER A 7 -2.87 -65.58 -31.74
CA SER A 7 -2.78 -64.35 -32.55
C SER A 7 -4.04 -63.48 -32.40
N ALA A 8 -5.25 -64.07 -32.39
CA ALA A 8 -6.48 -63.31 -32.18
C ALA A 8 -6.51 -62.64 -30.79
N THR A 9 -6.11 -63.35 -29.74
CA THR A 9 -6.02 -62.80 -28.37
C THR A 9 -5.01 -61.67 -28.29
N LEU A 10 -3.87 -61.80 -28.96
CA LEU A 10 -2.84 -60.75 -29.00
C LEU A 10 -3.33 -59.48 -29.72
N ILE A 11 -4.08 -59.65 -30.84
CA ILE A 11 -4.68 -58.53 -31.57
C ILE A 11 -5.74 -57.84 -30.68
N GLU A 12 -6.62 -58.60 -30.02
CA GLU A 12 -7.64 -58.03 -29.14
C GLU A 12 -6.99 -57.22 -27.98
N THR A 13 -5.94 -57.75 -27.37
CA THR A 13 -5.20 -57.09 -26.32
C THR A 13 -4.56 -55.79 -26.85
N SER A 14 -3.98 -55.84 -28.05
CA SER A 14 -3.36 -54.67 -28.69
C SER A 14 -4.41 -53.58 -29.01
N VAL A 15 -5.58 -53.96 -29.52
CA VAL A 15 -6.67 -53.01 -29.78
C VAL A 15 -7.14 -52.34 -28.49
N LYS A 16 -7.34 -53.08 -27.41
CA LYS A 16 -7.72 -52.54 -26.11
C LYS A 16 -6.64 -51.61 -25.54
N ALA A 17 -5.36 -51.93 -25.74
CA ALA A 17 -4.27 -51.06 -25.33
C ALA A 17 -4.26 -49.73 -26.12
N VAL A 18 -4.51 -49.78 -27.43
CA VAL A 18 -4.63 -48.58 -28.27
C VAL A 18 -5.85 -47.73 -27.86
N GLU A 19 -6.99 -48.35 -27.63
CA GLU A 19 -8.21 -47.62 -27.16
C GLU A 19 -7.94 -46.90 -25.84
N LYS A 20 -7.32 -47.59 -24.88
CA LYS A 20 -6.91 -46.97 -23.62
C LYS A 20 -5.93 -45.82 -23.80
N GLY A 21 -4.97 -46.01 -24.68
CA GLY A 21 -4.01 -44.97 -25.04
C GLY A 21 -4.68 -43.72 -25.64
N MET A 22 -5.67 -43.95 -26.52
CA MET A 22 -6.45 -42.81 -27.11
C MET A 22 -7.25 -42.05 -26.05
N VAL A 23 -7.86 -42.73 -25.09
CA VAL A 23 -8.56 -42.09 -23.96
C VAL A 23 -7.61 -41.24 -23.14
N ILE A 24 -6.45 -41.76 -22.78
CA ILE A 24 -5.41 -41.05 -22.02
C ILE A 24 -4.92 -39.83 -22.82
N ALA A 25 -4.65 -39.98 -24.10
CA ALA A 25 -4.23 -38.87 -24.97
C ALA A 25 -5.29 -37.77 -25.04
N GLY A 26 -6.58 -38.16 -25.15
CA GLY A 26 -7.68 -37.20 -25.13
C GLY A 26 -7.80 -36.43 -23.80
N GLN A 27 -7.65 -37.14 -22.69
CA GLN A 27 -7.63 -36.52 -21.36
C GLN A 27 -6.43 -35.55 -21.20
N THR A 28 -5.26 -35.96 -21.66
CA THR A 28 -4.06 -35.12 -21.61
C THR A 28 -4.23 -33.85 -22.46
N ALA A 29 -4.82 -33.97 -23.65
CA ALA A 29 -5.09 -32.83 -24.52
C ALA A 29 -6.07 -31.84 -23.83
N SER A 30 -7.13 -32.37 -23.18
CA SER A 30 -8.08 -31.54 -22.41
C SER A 30 -7.40 -30.83 -21.24
N GLN A 31 -6.54 -31.50 -20.49
CA GLN A 31 -5.79 -30.91 -19.38
C GLN A 31 -4.79 -29.82 -19.85
N LEU A 32 -4.16 -30.07 -21.01
CA LEU A 32 -3.28 -29.04 -21.60
C LEU A 32 -4.05 -27.78 -22.04
N GLN A 33 -5.26 -27.96 -22.53
CA GLN A 33 -6.13 -26.83 -22.86
C GLN A 33 -6.48 -26.03 -21.60
N GLU A 34 -6.86 -26.68 -20.53
CA GLU A 34 -7.16 -26.06 -19.23
C GLU A 34 -5.93 -25.31 -18.67
N VAL A 35 -4.74 -25.89 -18.77
CA VAL A 35 -3.49 -25.22 -18.39
C VAL A 35 -3.24 -23.97 -19.24
N ALA A 36 -3.51 -24.02 -20.54
CA ALA A 36 -3.36 -22.86 -21.42
C ALA A 36 -4.33 -21.73 -21.05
N GLU A 37 -5.59 -22.07 -20.77
CA GLU A 37 -6.61 -21.12 -20.33
C GLU A 37 -6.24 -20.46 -18.98
N ASN A 38 -5.84 -21.28 -18.00
CA ASN A 38 -5.37 -20.79 -16.70
C ASN A 38 -4.13 -19.88 -16.83
N SER A 39 -3.22 -20.20 -17.74
CA SER A 39 -2.05 -19.37 -18.01
C SER A 39 -2.41 -17.99 -18.55
N GLN A 40 -3.45 -17.92 -19.41
CA GLN A 40 -3.96 -16.64 -19.90
C GLN A 40 -4.58 -15.80 -18.77
N ILE A 41 -5.34 -16.43 -17.87
CA ILE A 41 -5.91 -15.77 -16.71
C ILE A 41 -4.80 -15.20 -15.81
N ILE A 42 -3.79 -16.01 -15.50
CA ILE A 42 -2.63 -15.58 -14.69
C ILE A 42 -1.92 -14.40 -15.34
N THR A 43 -1.70 -14.44 -16.66
CA THR A 43 -1.07 -13.34 -17.38
C THR A 43 -1.86 -12.04 -17.24
N LYS A 44 -3.18 -12.12 -17.33
CA LYS A 44 -4.07 -10.97 -17.14
C LYS A 44 -3.99 -10.42 -15.71
N GLU A 45 -4.00 -11.30 -14.72
CA GLU A 45 -3.89 -10.89 -13.30
C GLU A 45 -2.52 -10.22 -13.01
N VAL A 46 -1.43 -10.74 -13.57
CA VAL A 46 -0.10 -10.13 -13.45
C VAL A 46 -0.09 -8.72 -14.06
N THR A 47 -0.76 -8.53 -15.20
CA THR A 47 -0.91 -7.19 -15.81
C THR A 47 -1.68 -6.24 -14.89
N ASN A 48 -2.81 -6.68 -14.33
CA ASN A 48 -3.60 -5.88 -13.40
C ASN A 48 -2.79 -5.49 -12.14
N ILE A 49 -1.99 -6.42 -11.63
CA ILE A 49 -1.09 -6.15 -10.49
C ILE A 49 -0.06 -5.09 -10.86
N ALA A 50 0.53 -5.16 -12.05
CA ALA A 50 1.50 -4.17 -12.52
C ALA A 50 0.88 -2.75 -12.58
N GLU A 51 -0.32 -2.62 -13.14
CA GLU A 51 -1.05 -1.35 -13.19
C GLU A 51 -1.40 -0.81 -11.80
N THR A 52 -1.78 -1.70 -10.88
CA THR A 52 -2.05 -1.32 -9.49
C THR A 52 -0.79 -0.82 -8.78
N LEU A 53 0.35 -1.47 -9.01
CA LEU A 53 1.64 -1.06 -8.45
C LEU A 53 2.08 0.32 -8.98
N GLU A 54 1.84 0.64 -10.24
CA GLU A 54 2.13 1.95 -10.82
C GLU A 54 1.29 3.04 -10.13
N THR A 55 -0.01 2.76 -9.93
CA THR A 55 -0.91 3.67 -9.20
C THR A 55 -0.44 3.86 -7.76
N GLN A 56 -0.13 2.79 -7.04
CA GLN A 56 0.37 2.86 -5.66
C GLN A 56 1.69 3.64 -5.56
N THR A 57 2.58 3.49 -6.54
CA THR A 57 3.84 4.24 -6.57
C THR A 57 3.57 5.74 -6.64
N THR A 58 2.61 6.16 -7.47
CA THR A 58 2.19 7.56 -7.59
C THR A 58 1.58 8.08 -6.29
N GLU A 59 0.73 7.28 -5.64
CA GLU A 59 0.11 7.64 -4.36
C GLU A 59 1.14 7.78 -3.23
N ILE A 60 2.15 6.90 -3.19
CA ILE A 60 3.27 7.00 -2.24
C ILE A 60 4.06 8.29 -2.44
N GLN A 61 4.28 8.69 -3.70
CA GLN A 61 4.95 9.96 -3.99
C GLN A 61 4.14 11.15 -3.43
N GLN A 62 2.82 11.17 -3.63
CA GLN A 62 1.95 12.21 -3.07
C GLN A 62 1.95 12.22 -1.54
N ILE A 63 2.03 11.06 -0.89
CA ILE A 63 2.17 10.96 0.57
C ILE A 63 3.49 11.57 1.03
N ASN A 64 4.60 11.29 0.34
CA ASN A 64 5.90 11.87 0.66
C ASN A 64 5.89 13.40 0.54
N ASP A 65 5.31 13.94 -0.54
CA ASP A 65 5.15 15.37 -0.73
C ASP A 65 4.30 16.01 0.41
N GLY A 66 3.25 15.30 0.83
CA GLY A 66 2.42 15.70 1.98
C GLY A 66 3.19 15.70 3.31
N ILE A 67 4.08 14.73 3.52
CA ILE A 67 4.94 14.66 4.71
C ILE A 67 5.94 15.83 4.74
N GLU A 68 6.50 16.22 3.59
CA GLU A 68 7.37 17.41 3.50
C GLU A 68 6.61 18.68 3.89
N GLN A 69 5.38 18.87 3.39
CA GLN A 69 4.53 20.00 3.77
C GLN A 69 4.22 20.01 5.28
N ILE A 70 3.95 18.85 5.88
CA ILE A 70 3.73 18.74 7.33
C ILE A 70 4.98 19.16 8.10
N ASN A 71 6.17 18.75 7.66
CA ASN A 71 7.43 19.17 8.28
C ASN A 71 7.62 20.69 8.25
N ASP A 72 7.31 21.35 7.13
CA ASP A 72 7.34 22.79 7.00
C ASP A 72 6.36 23.50 7.97
N VAL A 73 5.14 22.96 8.08
CA VAL A 73 4.15 23.47 9.05
C VAL A 73 4.62 23.28 10.48
N VAL A 74 5.22 22.14 10.83
CA VAL A 74 5.77 21.89 12.16
C VAL A 74 6.88 22.88 12.51
N GLN A 75 7.79 23.16 11.57
CA GLN A 75 8.84 24.17 11.77
C GLN A 75 8.26 25.57 11.97
N THR A 76 7.30 25.96 11.14
CA THR A 76 6.61 27.25 11.26
C THR A 76 5.88 27.37 12.59
N ASN A 77 5.17 26.31 13.01
CA ASN A 77 4.49 26.28 14.30
C ASN A 77 5.47 26.40 15.49
N SER A 78 6.64 25.76 15.39
CA SER A 78 7.68 25.87 16.41
C SER A 78 8.20 27.30 16.53
N ALA A 79 8.51 27.94 15.40
CA ALA A 79 8.95 29.34 15.37
C ALA A 79 7.86 30.28 15.93
N THR A 80 6.60 30.11 15.50
CA THR A 80 5.47 30.89 16.02
C THR A 80 5.28 30.70 17.53
N SER A 81 5.49 29.48 18.03
CA SER A 81 5.38 29.19 19.47
C SER A 81 6.47 29.90 20.27
N GLU A 82 7.70 29.95 19.74
CA GLU A 82 8.79 30.71 20.35
C GLU A 82 8.49 32.22 20.36
N GLU A 83 7.98 32.78 19.28
CA GLU A 83 7.57 34.19 19.21
C GLU A 83 6.42 34.48 20.19
N CYS A 84 5.42 33.61 20.31
CA CYS A 84 4.34 33.75 21.28
C CYS A 84 4.85 33.69 22.72
N ALA A 85 5.81 32.82 23.02
CA ALA A 85 6.43 32.76 24.35
C ALA A 85 7.18 34.04 24.67
N ALA A 86 7.97 34.59 23.73
CA ALA A 86 8.68 35.84 23.89
C ALA A 86 7.74 37.02 24.09
N ALA A 87 6.68 37.16 23.27
CA ALA A 87 5.65 38.18 23.40
C ALA A 87 4.91 38.09 24.73
N SER A 88 4.63 36.89 25.20
CA SER A 88 3.99 36.66 26.51
C SER A 88 4.87 37.13 27.68
N GLN A 89 6.18 36.93 27.54
CA GLN A 89 7.17 37.37 28.52
C GLN A 89 7.31 38.90 28.56
N GLU A 90 7.29 39.53 27.37
CA GLU A 90 7.28 41.01 27.27
C GLU A 90 5.98 41.58 27.86
N MET A 91 4.81 41.02 27.54
CA MET A 91 3.55 41.46 28.13
C MET A 91 3.52 41.32 29.64
N SER A 92 4.07 40.25 30.18
CA SER A 92 4.18 40.04 31.65
C SER A 92 5.07 41.12 32.30
N SER A 93 6.18 41.41 31.67
CA SER A 93 7.11 42.49 32.14
C SER A 93 6.43 43.86 32.09
N GLU A 94 5.73 44.19 31.01
CA GLU A 94 5.03 45.45 30.84
C GLU A 94 3.86 45.60 31.85
N ALA A 95 3.13 44.51 32.12
CA ALA A 95 2.09 44.49 33.15
C ALA A 95 2.67 44.77 34.55
N GLU A 96 3.82 44.23 34.90
CA GLU A 96 4.52 44.51 36.15
C GLU A 96 4.97 45.96 36.24
N ASN A 97 5.55 46.53 35.16
CA ASN A 97 5.89 47.92 35.07
C ASN A 97 4.69 48.84 35.29
N LEU A 98 3.56 48.54 34.65
CA LEU A 98 2.30 49.29 34.85
C LEU A 98 1.83 49.20 36.30
N ARG A 99 1.93 48.04 36.92
CA ARG A 99 1.55 47.82 38.33
C ARG A 99 2.40 48.68 39.25
N GLU A 100 3.72 48.75 39.02
CA GLU A 100 4.62 49.59 39.78
C GLU A 100 4.30 51.08 39.61
N MET A 101 4.03 51.55 38.40
CA MET A 101 3.62 52.94 38.15
C MET A 101 2.32 53.30 38.88
N ILE A 102 1.31 52.43 38.85
CA ILE A 102 0.06 52.66 39.60
C ILE A 102 0.32 52.74 41.10
N GLN A 103 1.18 51.91 41.67
CA GLN A 103 1.54 51.95 43.09
C GLN A 103 2.24 53.27 43.43
N LYS A 104 3.16 53.77 42.64
CA LYS A 104 3.82 55.06 42.82
C LYS A 104 2.79 56.20 42.81
N PHE A 105 1.83 56.19 41.89
CA PHE A 105 0.73 57.18 41.86
C PHE A 105 -0.12 57.18 43.11
N LYS A 106 -0.53 56.01 43.61
CA LYS A 106 -1.33 55.87 44.84
C LYS A 106 -0.56 56.34 46.08
N VAL A 107 0.73 56.13 46.18
CA VAL A 107 1.56 56.61 47.26
C VAL A 107 1.68 58.13 47.20
N ALA A 108 1.78 58.77 46.04
CA ALA A 108 1.80 60.20 45.88
C ALA A 108 0.47 60.86 46.25
N GLU A 109 -0.68 60.24 45.92
CA GLU A 109 -2.02 60.73 46.27
C GLU A 109 -2.30 60.68 47.80
N ASN A 110 -1.81 59.67 48.51
CA ASN A 110 -1.96 59.55 49.98
C ASN A 110 -1.00 60.44 50.78
N ARG A 111 -0.09 61.19 50.15
CA ARG A 111 0.85 62.10 50.78
C ARG A 111 0.43 63.57 50.76
N ASN A 112 -0.65 63.88 50.08
CA ASN A 112 -1.31 65.19 50.04
C ASN A 112 -2.57 65.18 50.86
#